data_11f5d0969d1c3da9617b8304ad524de9
#
_entry.id   11f5d0969d1c3da9617b8304ad524de9
#
_cell.length_a   1.000
_cell.length_b   1.000
_cell.length_c   1.000
_cell.angle_alpha   90.00
_cell.angle_beta   90.00
_cell.angle_gamma   90.00
#
_symmetry.space_group_name_H-M   'P 1'
#
loop_
_entity.id
_entity.type
_entity.pdbx_description
1 polymer ?
#
loop_
_entity_poly.entity_id
_entity_poly.type
_entity_poly.pdbx_seq_one_letter_code
_entity_poly.pdbx_strand_id
1 'polypeptide(L)'
;MNVQRRLLAAFALAALARAAAAQSATPAPKLAATPPAGDAKEGKALFAKVVESMGGKQKVEMVKDVQTRGELTAKTPEGDAKMDVQTAIVFPDKLSQQVDSPFGRFTMVATPDAAFLVGPPGSQDLPDSMKQELLKQVRRVPLYLAQKIDDPKLSVVATGSAQVQGVEAKILEVRYGDASVRWFVDPKTGRILRTVHTATGPDGQPLEMSSDYLDYRNEGGFPIAHRLEVTTNGEKDQTLVLEECKINAGVDPALFRKPPPMPTPVPTSPPPAPGG
;
A
#
# COMPACT_ATOMS: atom_id res chain seq x y z
N MET A 1 -18.07 -22.95 -8.99
CA MET A 1 -17.69 -21.52 -9.05
C MET A 1 -16.51 -21.34 -8.11
N ASN A 2 -15.30 -21.11 -8.68
CA ASN A 2 -14.01 -21.42 -8.06
C ASN A 2 -13.67 -20.58 -6.82
N VAL A 3 -13.39 -21.25 -5.69
CA VAL A 3 -12.81 -20.73 -4.44
C VAL A 3 -11.52 -19.94 -4.71
N GLN A 4 -10.74 -20.29 -5.73
CA GLN A 4 -9.53 -19.59 -6.16
C GLN A 4 -9.76 -18.15 -6.64
N ARG A 5 -10.90 -17.83 -7.29
CA ARG A 5 -11.25 -16.44 -7.64
C ARG A 5 -11.64 -15.60 -6.44
N ARG A 6 -12.10 -16.22 -5.35
CA ARG A 6 -12.44 -15.53 -4.09
C ARG A 6 -11.21 -15.21 -3.23
N LEU A 7 -10.13 -15.96 -3.37
CA LEU A 7 -8.89 -15.81 -2.56
C LEU A 7 -7.90 -14.80 -3.12
N LEU A 8 -7.83 -14.62 -4.44
CA LEU A 8 -7.15 -13.46 -5.06
C LEU A 8 -7.77 -12.14 -4.59
N ALA A 9 -9.03 -12.18 -4.18
CA ALA A 9 -9.76 -11.09 -3.59
C ALA A 9 -9.21 -10.63 -2.23
N ALA A 10 -8.55 -11.47 -1.43
CA ALA A 10 -8.14 -11.09 -0.08
C ALA A 10 -6.92 -10.15 -0.03
N PHE A 11 -6.06 -10.14 -1.04
CA PHE A 11 -4.84 -9.30 -1.09
C PHE A 11 -5.01 -7.99 -1.86
N ALA A 12 -5.90 -7.99 -2.84
CA ALA A 12 -6.47 -6.79 -3.41
C ALA A 12 -7.86 -6.50 -2.76
N LEU A 13 -8.09 -6.99 -1.54
CA LEU A 13 -9.43 -7.24 -0.99
C LEU A 13 -10.28 -5.99 -0.78
N ALA A 14 -9.70 -4.82 -0.70
CA ALA A 14 -10.48 -3.60 -0.77
C ALA A 14 -11.07 -3.35 -2.16
N ALA A 15 -10.42 -3.85 -3.21
CA ALA A 15 -10.82 -3.60 -4.60
C ALA A 15 -11.69 -4.69 -5.24
N LEU A 16 -11.63 -5.93 -4.76
CA LEU A 16 -12.27 -7.09 -5.43
C LEU A 16 -13.61 -7.51 -4.87
N ALA A 17 -13.96 -7.19 -3.63
CA ALA A 17 -15.24 -7.57 -3.04
C ALA A 17 -16.45 -6.85 -3.66
N ARG A 18 -16.23 -5.83 -4.51
CA ARG A 18 -17.28 -4.96 -5.03
C ARG A 18 -17.60 -5.06 -6.53
N ALA A 19 -16.93 -5.88 -7.29
CA ALA A 19 -17.30 -6.06 -8.71
C ALA A 19 -18.73 -6.58 -8.93
N ALA A 20 -19.45 -7.00 -7.86
CA ALA A 20 -20.81 -7.50 -7.93
C ALA A 20 -21.89 -6.49 -7.52
N ALA A 21 -21.55 -5.33 -6.97
CA ALA A 21 -22.54 -4.36 -6.44
C ALA A 21 -22.45 -2.95 -7.05
N ALA A 22 -21.52 -2.69 -7.97
CA ALA A 22 -21.34 -1.35 -8.56
C ALA A 22 -22.23 -1.13 -9.77
N GLN A 23 -23.53 -1.03 -9.57
CA GLN A 23 -24.44 -0.41 -10.52
C GLN A 23 -25.03 0.85 -9.90
N SER A 24 -24.28 1.91 -9.73
CA SER A 24 -24.73 3.29 -9.51
C SER A 24 -23.70 4.11 -8.71
N ALA A 25 -22.46 4.18 -9.12
CA ALA A 25 -21.53 5.17 -8.60
C ALA A 25 -21.16 6.16 -9.71
N THR A 26 -21.37 7.44 -9.46
CA THR A 26 -20.89 8.54 -10.30
C THR A 26 -19.37 8.42 -10.41
N PRO A 27 -18.76 8.41 -11.60
CA PRO A 27 -17.31 8.24 -11.74
C PRO A 27 -16.57 9.37 -11.02
N ALA A 28 -15.62 8.98 -10.16
CA ALA A 28 -14.71 9.91 -9.52
C ALA A 28 -13.91 10.68 -10.58
N PRO A 29 -13.60 11.96 -10.37
CA PRO A 29 -12.88 12.77 -11.34
C PRO A 29 -11.49 12.20 -11.56
N LYS A 30 -11.20 11.82 -12.81
CA LYS A 30 -9.91 11.33 -13.28
C LYS A 30 -8.82 12.33 -12.90
N LEU A 31 -7.83 11.92 -12.12
CA LEU A 31 -6.64 12.76 -11.85
C LEU A 31 -6.04 13.18 -13.19
N ALA A 32 -6.11 14.48 -13.50
CA ALA A 32 -5.69 15.02 -14.77
C ALA A 32 -4.19 14.80 -15.00
N ALA A 33 -3.80 14.41 -16.19
CA ALA A 33 -2.39 14.28 -16.60
C ALA A 33 -1.65 15.63 -16.63
N THR A 34 -2.38 16.73 -16.63
CA THR A 34 -1.84 18.10 -16.58
C THR A 34 -1.51 18.44 -15.11
N PRO A 35 -0.33 19.05 -14.83
CA PRO A 35 -0.05 19.55 -13.49
C PRO A 35 -1.19 20.47 -13.04
N PRO A 36 -1.78 20.30 -11.86
CA PRO A 36 -2.82 21.20 -11.38
C PRO A 36 -2.24 22.61 -11.29
N ALA A 37 -3.03 23.60 -11.65
CA ALA A 37 -2.70 25.00 -11.38
C ALA A 37 -2.60 25.17 -9.86
N GLY A 38 -1.42 25.55 -9.36
CA GLY A 38 -1.18 25.70 -7.93
C GLY A 38 0.15 26.41 -7.65
N ASP A 39 0.42 26.66 -6.38
CA ASP A 39 1.63 27.37 -5.95
C ASP A 39 2.78 26.38 -5.67
N ALA A 40 3.76 26.36 -6.59
CA ALA A 40 4.95 25.53 -6.45
C ALA A 40 5.89 26.02 -5.33
N LYS A 41 5.90 27.33 -5.02
CA LYS A 41 6.73 27.88 -3.94
C LYS A 41 6.16 27.51 -2.59
N GLU A 42 4.85 27.69 -2.39
CA GLU A 42 4.15 27.22 -1.18
C GLU A 42 4.28 25.69 -1.02
N GLY A 43 4.11 24.96 -2.15
CA GLY A 43 4.25 23.50 -2.18
C GLY A 43 5.60 23.03 -1.69
N LYS A 44 6.69 23.58 -2.19
CA LYS A 44 8.06 23.24 -1.77
C LYS A 44 8.31 23.60 -0.31
N ALA A 45 7.85 24.75 0.16
CA ALA A 45 8.01 25.18 1.55
C ALA A 45 7.26 24.23 2.51
N LEU A 46 6.03 23.84 2.17
CA LEU A 46 5.25 22.90 2.98
C LEU A 46 5.83 21.48 2.93
N PHE A 47 6.32 21.03 1.77
CA PHE A 47 6.99 19.75 1.65
C PHE A 47 8.26 19.68 2.53
N ALA A 48 9.08 20.73 2.54
CA ALA A 48 10.23 20.82 3.44
C ALA A 48 9.80 20.68 4.91
N LYS A 49 8.67 21.32 5.29
CA LYS A 49 8.11 21.19 6.63
C LYS A 49 7.64 19.76 6.94
N VAL A 50 7.09 19.05 5.95
CA VAL A 50 6.77 17.63 6.09
C VAL A 50 8.04 16.81 6.35
N VAL A 51 9.10 17.04 5.57
CA VAL A 51 10.39 16.35 5.77
C VAL A 51 10.96 16.61 7.17
N GLU A 52 10.90 17.85 7.65
CA GLU A 52 11.31 18.18 9.02
C GLU A 52 10.45 17.46 10.06
N SER A 53 9.13 17.39 9.85
CA SER A 53 8.26 16.65 10.75
C SER A 53 8.53 15.14 10.79
N MET A 54 9.14 14.58 9.74
CA MET A 54 9.57 13.19 9.66
C MET A 54 10.96 12.93 10.31
N GLY A 55 11.53 13.91 10.96
CA GLY A 55 12.84 13.80 11.62
C GLY A 55 13.99 14.50 10.88
N GLY A 56 13.66 15.22 9.80
CA GLY A 56 14.62 16.00 9.01
C GLY A 56 15.26 15.22 7.87
N LYS A 57 15.79 15.98 6.90
CA LYS A 57 16.33 15.45 5.64
C LYS A 57 17.36 14.34 5.85
N GLN A 58 18.35 14.56 6.72
CA GLN A 58 19.43 13.59 6.94
C GLN A 58 18.90 12.22 7.40
N LYS A 59 17.92 12.20 8.31
CA LYS A 59 17.32 10.95 8.78
C LYS A 59 16.54 10.25 7.68
N VAL A 60 15.72 11.01 6.96
CA VAL A 60 14.85 10.46 5.90
C VAL A 60 15.71 9.85 4.79
N GLU A 61 16.81 10.50 4.37
CA GLU A 61 17.72 9.99 3.34
C GLU A 61 18.43 8.68 3.73
N MET A 62 18.60 8.43 5.02
CA MET A 62 19.21 7.19 5.52
C MET A 62 18.25 6.00 5.55
N VAL A 63 16.95 6.20 5.35
CA VAL A 63 15.97 5.09 5.39
C VAL A 63 16.12 4.20 4.16
N LYS A 64 16.48 2.95 4.38
CA LYS A 64 16.64 1.92 3.34
C LYS A 64 15.49 0.94 3.31
N ASP A 65 15.00 0.60 4.50
CA ASP A 65 13.92 -0.37 4.65
C ASP A 65 12.97 0.01 5.79
N VAL A 66 11.74 -0.47 5.67
CA VAL A 66 10.69 -0.35 6.68
C VAL A 66 10.01 -1.70 6.80
N GLN A 67 9.88 -2.18 8.03
CA GLN A 67 9.12 -3.39 8.35
C GLN A 67 8.02 -3.03 9.32
N THR A 68 6.81 -3.51 9.06
CA THR A 68 5.66 -3.29 9.93
C THR A 68 4.95 -4.59 10.22
N ARG A 69 4.35 -4.69 11.40
CA ARG A 69 3.43 -5.74 11.79
C ARG A 69 2.22 -5.12 12.46
N GLY A 70 1.04 -5.68 12.21
CA GLY A 70 -0.20 -5.19 12.81
C GLY A 70 -1.42 -5.99 12.40
N GLU A 71 -2.58 -5.57 12.91
CA GLU A 71 -3.89 -6.14 12.59
C GLU A 71 -4.58 -5.29 11.52
N LEU A 72 -5.00 -5.94 10.43
CA LEU A 72 -5.87 -5.39 9.41
C LEU A 72 -7.31 -5.86 9.65
N THR A 73 -8.22 -4.93 9.85
CA THR A 73 -9.66 -5.21 9.81
C THR A 73 -10.20 -4.76 8.46
N ALA A 74 -10.77 -5.68 7.68
CA ALA A 74 -11.38 -5.40 6.39
C ALA A 74 -12.89 -5.67 6.43
N LYS A 75 -13.69 -4.81 5.82
CA LYS A 75 -15.14 -5.03 5.64
C LYS A 75 -15.36 -6.06 4.53
N THR A 76 -16.11 -7.10 4.85
CA THR A 76 -16.55 -8.11 3.89
C THR A 76 -18.09 -8.21 3.89
N PRO A 77 -18.71 -8.85 2.88
CA PRO A 77 -20.16 -9.08 2.89
C PRO A 77 -20.67 -9.87 4.10
N GLU A 78 -19.78 -10.69 4.68
CA GLU A 78 -20.08 -11.53 5.85
C GLU A 78 -19.83 -10.80 7.20
N GLY A 79 -19.32 -9.56 7.16
CA GLY A 79 -18.93 -8.77 8.34
C GLY A 79 -17.46 -8.38 8.33
N ASP A 80 -16.97 -7.87 9.45
CA ASP A 80 -15.57 -7.46 9.57
C ASP A 80 -14.66 -8.68 9.72
N ALA A 81 -13.65 -8.78 8.85
CA ALA A 81 -12.62 -9.82 8.91
C ALA A 81 -11.31 -9.23 9.47
N LYS A 82 -10.75 -9.89 10.50
CA LYS A 82 -9.46 -9.52 11.10
C LYS A 82 -8.37 -10.45 10.58
N MET A 83 -7.21 -9.87 10.28
CA MET A 83 -6.07 -10.56 9.69
C MET A 83 -4.78 -9.95 10.24
N ASP A 84 -3.79 -10.80 10.55
CA ASP A 84 -2.45 -10.31 10.87
C ASP A 84 -1.70 -9.97 9.59
N VAL A 85 -1.10 -8.78 9.54
CA VAL A 85 -0.35 -8.30 8.38
C VAL A 85 1.08 -7.99 8.77
N GLN A 86 2.02 -8.51 7.97
CA GLN A 86 3.43 -8.16 8.05
C GLN A 86 3.86 -7.61 6.70
N THR A 87 4.48 -6.43 6.70
CA THR A 87 4.97 -5.79 5.48
C THR A 87 6.45 -5.48 5.62
N ALA A 88 7.23 -5.85 4.62
CA ALA A 88 8.61 -5.47 4.48
C ALA A 88 8.80 -4.71 3.16
N ILE A 89 9.32 -3.50 3.24
CA ILE A 89 9.64 -2.65 2.10
C ILE A 89 11.14 -2.38 2.11
N VAL A 90 11.81 -2.60 0.97
CA VAL A 90 13.16 -2.11 0.73
C VAL A 90 13.08 -1.10 -0.41
N PHE A 91 13.41 0.14 -0.11
CA PHE A 91 13.36 1.20 -1.10
C PHE A 91 14.47 1.02 -2.16
N PRO A 92 14.18 1.34 -3.43
CA PRO A 92 12.95 1.98 -3.94
C PRO A 92 11.87 1.02 -4.46
N ASP A 93 12.10 -0.30 -4.48
CA ASP A 93 11.37 -1.15 -5.41
C ASP A 93 11.18 -2.62 -4.97
N LYS A 94 11.22 -2.90 -3.66
CA LYS A 94 10.90 -4.24 -3.16
C LYS A 94 9.81 -4.17 -2.10
N LEU A 95 8.82 -5.04 -2.25
CA LEU A 95 7.71 -5.22 -1.34
C LEU A 95 7.52 -6.71 -1.06
N SER A 96 7.40 -7.07 0.21
CA SER A 96 6.87 -8.34 0.66
C SER A 96 5.77 -8.06 1.68
N GLN A 97 4.57 -8.55 1.41
CA GLN A 97 3.43 -8.41 2.32
C GLN A 97 2.83 -9.77 2.59
N GLN A 98 2.88 -10.18 3.85
CA GLN A 98 2.25 -11.40 4.33
C GLN A 98 0.96 -11.06 5.06
N VAL A 99 -0.08 -11.83 4.82
CA VAL A 99 -1.36 -11.76 5.51
C VAL A 99 -1.73 -13.14 6.02
N ASP A 100 -1.94 -13.24 7.32
CA ASP A 100 -2.45 -14.42 7.97
C ASP A 100 -3.96 -14.25 8.17
N SER A 101 -4.75 -15.03 7.46
CA SER A 101 -6.21 -14.98 7.47
C SER A 101 -6.80 -16.31 7.91
N PRO A 102 -8.11 -16.38 8.24
CA PRO A 102 -8.80 -17.65 8.51
C PRO A 102 -8.72 -18.67 7.36
N PHE A 103 -8.40 -18.21 6.15
CA PHE A 103 -8.29 -19.05 4.94
C PHE A 103 -6.85 -19.49 4.66
N GLY A 104 -5.91 -19.15 5.52
CA GLY A 104 -4.49 -19.47 5.40
C GLY A 104 -3.60 -18.25 5.25
N ARG A 105 -2.30 -18.54 5.17
CA ARG A 105 -1.27 -17.53 4.96
C ARG A 105 -1.07 -17.26 3.49
N PHE A 106 -1.03 -15.99 3.14
CA PHE A 106 -0.73 -15.50 1.80
C PHE A 106 0.43 -14.51 1.87
N THR A 107 1.35 -14.60 0.93
CA THR A 107 2.46 -13.64 0.83
C THR A 107 2.52 -13.12 -0.60
N MET A 108 2.38 -11.81 -0.75
CA MET A 108 2.53 -11.11 -2.00
C MET A 108 3.90 -10.44 -2.04
N VAL A 109 4.64 -10.70 -3.11
CA VAL A 109 5.99 -10.16 -3.31
C VAL A 109 6.06 -9.43 -4.64
N ALA A 110 6.71 -8.27 -4.62
CA ALA A 110 7.08 -7.54 -5.84
C ALA A 110 8.51 -7.04 -5.75
N THR A 111 9.24 -7.25 -6.83
CA THR A 111 10.61 -6.77 -7.09
C THR A 111 10.67 -6.24 -8.52
N PRO A 112 11.75 -5.54 -8.96
CA PRO A 112 11.90 -5.15 -10.36
C PRO A 112 11.76 -6.33 -11.34
N ASP A 113 12.28 -7.50 -10.95
CA ASP A 113 12.37 -8.66 -11.83
C ASP A 113 11.10 -9.50 -11.85
N ALA A 114 10.38 -9.59 -10.70
CA ALA A 114 9.25 -10.50 -10.55
C ALA A 114 8.19 -9.98 -9.59
N ALA A 115 6.95 -10.43 -9.79
CA ALA A 115 5.92 -10.36 -8.77
C ALA A 115 5.17 -11.69 -8.70
N PHE A 116 4.89 -12.15 -7.48
CA PHE A 116 4.21 -13.42 -7.25
C PHE A 116 3.41 -13.41 -5.96
N LEU A 117 2.41 -14.27 -5.90
CA LEU A 117 1.62 -14.58 -4.73
C LEU A 117 1.95 -15.99 -4.27
N VAL A 118 2.23 -16.17 -2.99
CA VAL A 118 2.40 -17.48 -2.34
C VAL A 118 1.23 -17.71 -1.41
N GLY A 119 0.63 -18.88 -1.48
CA GLY A 119 -0.49 -19.28 -0.62
C GLY A 119 -0.91 -20.71 -0.90
N PRO A 120 -1.91 -21.26 -0.19
CA PRO A 120 -2.48 -22.53 -0.59
C PRO A 120 -3.15 -22.41 -1.97
N PRO A 121 -2.83 -23.19 -3.01
CA PRO A 121 -2.02 -24.42 -3.04
C PRO A 121 -0.57 -24.25 -3.56
N GLY A 122 0.04 -23.07 -3.50
CA GLY A 122 1.41 -22.88 -3.99
C GLY A 122 1.72 -21.44 -4.38
N SER A 123 2.68 -21.24 -5.29
CA SER A 123 3.06 -19.92 -5.78
C SER A 123 2.51 -19.66 -7.19
N GLN A 124 2.06 -18.43 -7.43
CA GLN A 124 1.53 -17.97 -8.72
C GLN A 124 2.20 -16.66 -9.11
N ASP A 125 2.67 -16.57 -10.36
CA ASP A 125 3.17 -15.32 -10.91
C ASP A 125 2.04 -14.31 -11.10
N LEU A 126 2.32 -13.05 -10.79
CA LEU A 126 1.39 -11.96 -11.00
C LEU A 126 1.65 -11.28 -12.35
N PRO A 127 0.62 -10.78 -13.03
CA PRO A 127 0.77 -10.02 -14.27
C PRO A 127 1.66 -8.78 -14.08
N ASP A 128 2.34 -8.34 -15.14
CA ASP A 128 3.18 -7.14 -15.12
C ASP A 128 2.44 -5.88 -14.69
N SER A 129 1.17 -5.73 -15.07
CA SER A 129 0.33 -4.61 -14.63
C SER A 129 0.19 -4.56 -13.09
N MET A 130 0.01 -5.72 -12.46
CA MET A 130 -0.08 -5.82 -11.00
C MET A 130 1.29 -5.60 -10.35
N LYS A 131 2.37 -6.14 -10.92
CA LYS A 131 3.75 -5.85 -10.48
C LYS A 131 4.01 -4.33 -10.46
N GLN A 132 3.67 -3.63 -11.53
CA GLN A 132 3.87 -2.18 -11.60
C GLN A 132 3.05 -1.44 -10.55
N GLU A 133 1.81 -1.85 -10.30
CA GLU A 133 0.99 -1.21 -9.27
C GLU A 133 1.54 -1.42 -7.85
N LEU A 134 2.02 -2.63 -7.54
CA LEU A 134 2.69 -2.93 -6.27
C LEU A 134 3.97 -2.10 -6.07
N LEU A 135 4.78 -1.96 -7.11
CA LEU A 135 5.98 -1.12 -7.06
C LEU A 135 5.63 0.37 -6.95
N LYS A 136 4.52 0.82 -7.53
CA LYS A 136 4.02 2.19 -7.31
C LYS A 136 3.60 2.42 -5.87
N GLN A 137 3.05 1.42 -5.18
CA GLN A 137 2.74 1.55 -3.74
C GLN A 137 4.00 1.86 -2.95
N VAL A 138 5.13 1.16 -3.21
CA VAL A 138 6.42 1.45 -2.58
C VAL A 138 6.86 2.90 -2.86
N ARG A 139 6.75 3.35 -4.11
CA ARG A 139 7.15 4.70 -4.52
C ARG A 139 6.22 5.81 -4.01
N ARG A 140 5.00 5.49 -3.59
CA ARG A 140 4.06 6.43 -2.96
C ARG A 140 4.24 6.55 -1.45
N VAL A 141 5.05 5.70 -0.82
CA VAL A 141 5.32 5.79 0.63
C VAL A 141 5.87 7.18 0.97
N PRO A 142 5.27 7.90 1.94
CA PRO A 142 5.70 9.25 2.26
C PRO A 142 7.19 9.38 2.59
N LEU A 143 7.77 8.43 3.32
CA LEU A 143 9.21 8.41 3.61
C LEU A 143 10.07 8.34 2.34
N TYR A 144 9.66 7.53 1.35
CA TYR A 144 10.40 7.45 0.08
C TYR A 144 10.32 8.76 -0.71
N LEU A 145 9.12 9.35 -0.80
CA LEU A 145 8.97 10.63 -1.50
C LEU A 145 9.72 11.76 -0.81
N ALA A 146 9.74 11.76 0.54
CA ALA A 146 10.50 12.73 1.33
C ALA A 146 12.02 12.66 1.06
N GLN A 147 12.57 11.46 0.76
CA GLN A 147 13.98 11.30 0.35
C GLN A 147 14.33 12.05 -0.95
N LYS A 148 13.33 12.41 -1.75
CA LYS A 148 13.52 13.04 -3.05
C LYS A 148 13.47 14.56 -3.00
N ILE A 149 13.54 15.16 -1.81
CA ILE A 149 13.39 16.62 -1.61
C ILE A 149 14.32 17.46 -2.50
N ASP A 150 15.53 16.99 -2.77
CA ASP A 150 16.50 17.70 -3.63
C ASP A 150 16.54 17.16 -5.08
N ASP A 151 15.77 16.13 -5.39
CA ASP A 151 15.75 15.58 -6.74
C ASP A 151 14.96 16.54 -7.66
N PRO A 152 15.57 17.05 -8.76
CA PRO A 152 14.89 17.98 -9.68
C PRO A 152 13.67 17.34 -10.38
N LYS A 153 13.52 16.02 -10.36
CA LYS A 153 12.36 15.32 -10.90
C LYS A 153 11.16 15.33 -9.94
N LEU A 154 11.37 15.71 -8.66
CA LEU A 154 10.28 15.84 -7.72
C LEU A 154 9.45 17.09 -8.04
N SER A 155 8.17 16.89 -8.30
CA SER A 155 7.21 17.97 -8.47
C SER A 155 6.29 18.04 -7.24
N VAL A 156 6.24 19.20 -6.62
CA VAL A 156 5.37 19.46 -5.46
C VAL A 156 4.66 20.79 -5.66
N VAL A 157 3.34 20.77 -5.59
CA VAL A 157 2.50 21.95 -5.82
C VAL A 157 1.41 22.01 -4.75
N ALA A 158 1.24 23.16 -4.11
CA ALA A 158 0.10 23.40 -3.22
C ALA A 158 -1.15 23.72 -4.07
N THR A 159 -2.24 22.99 -3.86
CA THR A 159 -3.45 23.07 -4.71
C THR A 159 -4.70 23.52 -3.97
N GLY A 160 -4.59 23.88 -2.69
CA GLY A 160 -5.72 24.37 -1.88
C GLY A 160 -5.70 23.86 -0.44
N SER A 161 -6.85 23.84 0.18
CA SER A 161 -7.05 23.35 1.56
C SER A 161 -8.35 22.54 1.66
N ALA A 162 -8.42 21.68 2.68
CA ALA A 162 -9.63 20.93 3.03
C ALA A 162 -9.66 20.63 4.53
N GLN A 163 -10.85 20.43 5.08
CA GLN A 163 -10.98 19.95 6.47
C GLN A 163 -10.68 18.45 6.55
N VAL A 164 -9.68 18.08 7.35
CA VAL A 164 -9.31 16.70 7.62
C VAL A 164 -9.06 16.55 9.12
N GLN A 165 -9.75 15.63 9.78
CA GLN A 165 -9.59 15.35 11.21
C GLN A 165 -9.73 16.63 12.09
N GLY A 166 -10.61 17.56 11.69
CA GLY A 166 -10.81 18.84 12.42
C GLY A 166 -9.73 19.90 12.18
N VAL A 167 -8.79 19.65 11.27
CA VAL A 167 -7.71 20.57 10.88
C VAL A 167 -7.96 21.08 9.47
N GLU A 168 -7.76 22.39 9.25
CA GLU A 168 -7.68 22.94 7.90
C GLU A 168 -6.33 22.56 7.28
N ALA A 169 -6.31 21.39 6.64
CA ALA A 169 -5.12 20.83 6.01
C ALA A 169 -4.85 21.50 4.66
N LYS A 170 -3.58 21.75 4.35
CA LYS A 170 -3.13 22.16 3.02
C LYS A 170 -2.97 20.94 2.13
N ILE A 171 -3.34 21.06 0.85
CA ILE A 171 -3.27 19.99 -0.13
C ILE A 171 -2.00 20.14 -0.95
N LEU A 172 -1.13 19.12 -0.92
CA LEU A 172 0.03 18.99 -1.79
C LEU A 172 -0.22 17.92 -2.85
N GLU A 173 -0.05 18.27 -4.10
CA GLU A 173 0.13 17.31 -5.18
C GLU A 173 1.61 16.97 -5.26
N VAL A 174 1.97 15.72 -4.98
CA VAL A 174 3.35 15.22 -4.99
C VAL A 174 3.50 14.22 -6.11
N ARG A 175 4.48 14.44 -7.00
CA ARG A 175 4.75 13.56 -8.15
C ARG A 175 6.25 13.27 -8.24
N TYR A 176 6.58 12.00 -8.42
CA TYR A 176 7.94 11.53 -8.66
C TYR A 176 7.92 10.28 -9.55
N GLY A 177 8.47 10.40 -10.76
CA GLY A 177 8.37 9.33 -11.76
C GLY A 177 6.91 9.01 -12.10
N ASP A 178 6.52 7.76 -11.91
CA ASP A 178 5.15 7.28 -12.11
C ASP A 178 4.27 7.35 -10.84
N ALA A 179 4.85 7.75 -9.71
CA ALA A 179 4.11 7.96 -8.48
C ALA A 179 3.46 9.34 -8.46
N SER A 180 2.14 9.38 -8.21
CA SER A 180 1.37 10.59 -7.99
C SER A 180 0.47 10.38 -6.78
N VAL A 181 0.50 11.33 -5.84
CA VAL A 181 -0.27 11.27 -4.60
C VAL A 181 -0.57 12.67 -4.10
N ARG A 182 -1.78 12.88 -3.58
CA ARG A 182 -2.16 14.09 -2.86
C ARG A 182 -1.93 13.87 -1.36
N TRP A 183 -1.22 14.79 -0.73
CA TRP A 183 -1.05 14.82 0.72
C TRP A 183 -1.88 15.94 1.31
N PHE A 184 -2.60 15.64 2.37
CA PHE A 184 -3.30 16.61 3.19
C PHE A 184 -2.46 16.82 4.44
N VAL A 185 -1.86 17.98 4.55
CA VAL A 185 -0.82 18.29 5.54
C VAL A 185 -1.33 19.31 6.53
N ASP A 186 -1.14 19.04 7.82
CA ASP A 186 -1.31 20.05 8.85
C ASP A 186 -0.26 21.15 8.69
N PRO A 187 -0.62 22.37 8.36
CA PRO A 187 0.34 23.45 8.11
C PRO A 187 1.09 23.89 9.37
N LYS A 188 0.59 23.54 10.57
CA LYS A 188 1.25 23.88 11.84
C LYS A 188 2.35 22.89 12.18
N THR A 189 2.09 21.60 12.05
CA THR A 189 3.00 20.53 12.46
C THR A 189 3.81 19.91 11.34
N GLY A 190 3.39 20.07 10.08
CA GLY A 190 3.95 19.37 8.94
C GLY A 190 3.52 17.89 8.82
N ARG A 191 2.65 17.39 9.71
CA ARG A 191 2.19 16.00 9.66
C ARG A 191 1.24 15.78 8.50
N ILE A 192 1.39 14.64 7.83
CA ILE A 192 0.43 14.17 6.83
C ILE A 192 -0.78 13.60 7.58
N LEU A 193 -1.95 14.16 7.35
CA LEU A 193 -3.21 13.69 7.96
C LEU A 193 -3.92 12.68 7.08
N ARG A 194 -3.79 12.83 5.75
CA ARG A 194 -4.40 11.97 4.73
C ARG A 194 -3.55 11.93 3.49
N THR A 195 -3.53 10.79 2.82
CA THR A 195 -3.08 10.68 1.43
C THR A 195 -4.21 10.21 0.53
N VAL A 196 -4.23 10.68 -0.72
CA VAL A 196 -5.18 10.23 -1.73
C VAL A 196 -4.43 9.96 -3.03
N HIS A 197 -4.68 8.82 -3.65
CA HIS A 197 -4.12 8.46 -4.95
C HIS A 197 -5.11 7.63 -5.78
N THR A 198 -4.86 7.53 -7.06
CA THR A 198 -5.58 6.60 -7.93
C THR A 198 -4.75 5.32 -8.09
N ALA A 199 -5.35 4.19 -7.79
CA ALA A 199 -4.85 2.86 -8.07
C ALA A 199 -5.57 2.26 -9.28
N THR A 200 -5.02 1.19 -9.83
CA THR A 200 -5.70 0.40 -10.87
C THR A 200 -6.35 -0.81 -10.21
N GLY A 201 -7.65 -0.92 -10.33
CA GLY A 201 -8.41 -2.06 -9.85
C GLY A 201 -8.13 -3.34 -10.65
N PRO A 202 -8.57 -4.49 -10.14
CA PRO A 202 -8.37 -5.78 -10.81
C PRO A 202 -9.08 -5.92 -12.16
N ASP A 203 -10.11 -5.12 -12.36
CA ASP A 203 -10.87 -4.98 -13.61
C ASP A 203 -10.28 -3.94 -14.58
N GLY A 204 -9.11 -3.36 -14.21
CA GLY A 204 -8.45 -2.30 -14.93
C GLY A 204 -9.06 -0.91 -14.73
N GLN A 205 -10.12 -0.78 -13.91
CA GLN A 205 -10.75 0.51 -13.65
C GLN A 205 -9.98 1.31 -12.59
N PRO A 206 -9.98 2.65 -12.67
CA PRO A 206 -9.35 3.49 -11.66
C PRO A 206 -10.14 3.43 -10.34
N LEU A 207 -9.42 3.27 -9.24
CA LEU A 207 -9.93 3.32 -7.88
C LEU A 207 -9.30 4.50 -7.14
N GLU A 208 -10.11 5.36 -6.55
CA GLU A 208 -9.59 6.38 -5.62
C GLU A 208 -9.38 5.73 -4.26
N MET A 209 -8.11 5.75 -3.82
CA MET A 209 -7.68 5.24 -2.53
C MET A 209 -7.32 6.42 -1.63
N SER A 210 -7.93 6.47 -0.44
CA SER A 210 -7.63 7.46 0.60
C SER A 210 -7.17 6.74 1.86
N SER A 211 -6.10 7.24 2.50
CA SER A 211 -5.62 6.71 3.78
C SER A 211 -5.50 7.83 4.78
N ASP A 212 -6.26 7.78 5.86
CA ASP A 212 -6.15 8.66 7.03
C ASP A 212 -5.08 8.15 7.98
N TYR A 213 -4.18 9.03 8.40
CA TYR A 213 -3.06 8.74 9.30
C TYR A 213 -3.41 9.23 10.71
N LEU A 214 -3.49 8.28 11.64
CA LEU A 214 -3.94 8.49 13.02
C LEU A 214 -2.94 7.88 14.00
N ASP A 215 -3.04 8.26 15.29
CA ASP A 215 -2.21 7.68 16.36
C ASP A 215 -0.71 7.71 16.03
N TYR A 216 -0.18 8.91 15.81
CA TYR A 216 1.24 9.10 15.55
C TYR A 216 2.08 8.81 16.79
N ARG A 217 3.01 7.85 16.68
CA ARG A 217 4.00 7.49 17.72
C ARG A 217 5.41 7.71 17.19
N ASN A 218 6.37 7.81 18.11
CA ASN A 218 7.78 7.97 17.74
C ASN A 218 8.45 6.60 17.67
N GLU A 219 8.87 6.20 16.48
CA GLU A 219 9.59 4.95 16.21
C GLU A 219 11.03 5.27 15.76
N GLY A 220 12.00 5.13 16.67
CA GLY A 220 13.39 5.41 16.35
C GLY A 220 13.69 6.87 15.91
N GLY A 221 12.85 7.81 16.34
CA GLY A 221 12.96 9.23 15.97
C GLY A 221 12.18 9.61 14.71
N PHE A 222 11.35 8.71 14.20
CA PHE A 222 10.38 8.96 13.12
C PHE A 222 8.96 8.97 13.68
N PRO A 223 8.13 9.97 13.39
CA PRO A 223 6.71 9.94 13.73
C PRO A 223 5.98 9.04 12.74
N ILE A 224 5.58 7.87 13.19
CA ILE A 224 4.84 6.87 12.41
C ILE A 224 3.40 6.80 12.88
N ALA A 225 2.45 6.83 11.94
CA ALA A 225 1.05 6.62 12.24
C ALA A 225 0.81 5.14 12.55
N HIS A 226 0.30 4.83 13.74
CA HIS A 226 -0.01 3.47 14.17
C HIS A 226 -1.42 3.02 13.83
N ARG A 227 -2.26 3.92 13.34
CA ARG A 227 -3.59 3.58 12.83
C ARG A 227 -3.79 4.24 11.47
N LEU A 228 -4.14 3.43 10.48
CA LEU A 228 -4.51 3.88 9.14
C LEU A 228 -5.95 3.46 8.87
N GLU A 229 -6.77 4.40 8.42
CA GLU A 229 -8.12 4.12 7.96
C GLU A 229 -8.16 4.31 6.45
N VAL A 230 -8.43 3.23 5.74
CA VAL A 230 -8.43 3.21 4.27
C VAL A 230 -9.85 3.30 3.76
N THR A 231 -10.02 4.13 2.75
CA THR A 231 -11.29 4.38 2.06
C THR A 231 -11.08 4.17 0.57
N THR A 232 -11.93 3.38 -0.05
CA THR A 232 -11.93 3.14 -1.49
C THR A 232 -13.20 3.73 -2.10
N ASN A 233 -13.05 4.61 -3.10
CA ASN A 233 -14.16 5.31 -3.75
C ASN A 233 -15.15 5.95 -2.77
N GLY A 234 -14.64 6.55 -1.69
CA GLY A 234 -15.44 7.24 -0.67
C GLY A 234 -16.03 6.34 0.42
N GLU A 235 -15.82 5.03 0.39
CA GLU A 235 -16.30 4.12 1.42
C GLU A 235 -15.15 3.53 2.23
N LYS A 236 -15.21 3.70 3.54
CA LYS A 236 -14.24 3.11 4.46
C LYS A 236 -14.39 1.59 4.46
N ASP A 237 -13.33 0.91 4.06
CA ASP A 237 -13.31 -0.53 3.87
C ASP A 237 -12.24 -1.25 4.70
N GLN A 238 -11.21 -0.53 5.17
CA GLN A 238 -10.16 -1.13 5.97
C GLN A 238 -9.70 -0.24 7.12
N THR A 239 -9.22 -0.88 8.18
CA THR A 239 -8.46 -0.24 9.25
C THR A 239 -7.24 -1.10 9.54
N LEU A 240 -6.04 -0.52 9.44
CA LEU A 240 -4.79 -1.12 9.85
C LEU A 240 -4.33 -0.50 11.17
N VAL A 241 -4.07 -1.33 12.16
CA VAL A 241 -3.46 -0.93 13.44
C VAL A 241 -2.07 -1.56 13.54
N LEU A 242 -1.04 -0.73 13.54
CA LEU A 242 0.34 -1.18 13.65
C LEU A 242 0.68 -1.49 15.11
N GLU A 243 1.22 -2.66 15.34
CA GLU A 243 1.78 -3.09 16.62
C GLU A 243 3.28 -2.81 16.69
N GLU A 244 3.96 -2.98 15.55
CA GLU A 244 5.40 -2.81 15.45
C GLU A 244 5.76 -2.11 14.13
N CYS A 245 6.74 -1.19 14.21
CA CYS A 245 7.38 -0.59 13.05
C CYS A 245 8.89 -0.53 13.28
N LYS A 246 9.66 -1.10 12.36
CA LYS A 246 11.12 -1.09 12.37
C LYS A 246 11.64 -0.38 11.14
N ILE A 247 12.53 0.56 11.33
CA ILE A 247 13.18 1.32 10.26
C ILE A 247 14.66 0.98 10.24
N ASN A 248 15.20 0.62 9.07
CA ASN A 248 16.60 0.20 8.88
C ASN A 248 17.00 -1.01 9.75
N ALA A 249 16.09 -1.93 10.02
CA ALA A 249 16.40 -3.14 10.77
C ALA A 249 17.10 -4.22 9.91
N GLY A 250 17.13 -4.01 8.61
CA GLY A 250 17.61 -4.98 7.63
C GLY A 250 16.53 -6.03 7.32
N VAL A 251 16.21 -6.18 6.05
CA VAL A 251 15.21 -7.15 5.58
C VAL A 251 15.92 -8.39 5.06
N ASP A 252 15.49 -9.57 5.53
CA ASP A 252 16.00 -10.84 5.00
C ASP A 252 15.71 -10.93 3.49
N PRO A 253 16.74 -11.06 2.63
CA PRO A 253 16.56 -11.22 1.19
C PRO A 253 15.72 -12.44 0.78
N ALA A 254 15.59 -13.44 1.65
CA ALA A 254 14.75 -14.60 1.41
C ALA A 254 13.26 -14.24 1.28
N LEU A 255 12.80 -13.15 1.90
CA LEU A 255 11.42 -12.67 1.79
C LEU A 255 11.03 -12.26 0.36
N PHE A 256 12.01 -12.02 -0.51
CA PHE A 256 11.79 -11.61 -1.89
C PHE A 256 12.04 -12.75 -2.90
N ARG A 257 12.29 -13.98 -2.42
CA ARG A 257 12.54 -15.12 -3.29
C ARG A 257 11.27 -15.94 -3.46
N LYS A 258 10.99 -16.32 -4.71
CA LYS A 258 9.91 -17.26 -5.01
C LYS A 258 10.28 -18.63 -4.45
N PRO A 259 9.43 -19.25 -3.61
CA PRO A 259 9.68 -20.60 -3.13
C PRO A 259 9.69 -21.59 -4.31
N PRO A 260 10.43 -22.69 -4.20
CA PRO A 260 10.37 -23.75 -5.21
C PRO A 260 8.94 -24.30 -5.32
N PRO A 261 8.55 -24.80 -6.50
CA PRO A 261 7.24 -25.42 -6.67
C PRO A 261 7.10 -26.60 -5.71
N MET A 262 5.92 -26.71 -5.08
CA MET A 262 5.64 -27.89 -4.25
C MET A 262 5.72 -29.15 -5.10
N PRO A 263 6.34 -30.24 -4.57
CA PRO A 263 6.36 -31.50 -5.28
C PRO A 263 4.91 -31.92 -5.58
N THR A 264 4.65 -32.22 -6.85
CA THR A 264 3.34 -32.75 -7.27
C THR A 264 3.11 -34.01 -6.48
N PRO A 265 1.94 -34.19 -5.82
CA PRO A 265 1.63 -35.43 -5.15
C PRO A 265 1.73 -36.57 -6.17
N VAL A 266 2.63 -37.50 -5.92
CA VAL A 266 2.76 -38.70 -6.75
C VAL A 266 1.42 -39.43 -6.63
N PRO A 267 0.74 -39.71 -7.75
CA PRO A 267 -0.50 -40.49 -7.69
C PRO A 267 -0.17 -41.83 -7.00
N THR A 268 -0.72 -42.07 -5.84
CA THR A 268 -0.64 -43.38 -5.18
C THR A 268 -1.37 -44.34 -6.09
N SER A 269 -0.63 -45.29 -6.67
CA SER A 269 -1.22 -46.36 -7.45
C SER A 269 -2.29 -47.03 -6.61
N PRO A 270 -3.47 -47.33 -7.18
CA PRO A 270 -4.51 -48.05 -6.45
C PRO A 270 -3.94 -49.38 -5.98
N PRO A 271 -4.32 -49.85 -4.76
CA PRO A 271 -3.90 -51.15 -4.30
C PRO A 271 -4.31 -52.23 -5.28
N PRO A 272 -3.46 -53.29 -5.49
CA PRO A 272 -3.81 -54.37 -6.38
C PRO A 272 -5.17 -54.98 -5.94
N ALA A 273 -6.05 -55.24 -6.92
CA ALA A 273 -7.31 -55.90 -6.67
C ALA A 273 -7.11 -57.21 -5.92
N PRO A 274 -7.92 -57.55 -4.93
CA PRO A 274 -7.82 -58.86 -4.28
C PRO A 274 -8.07 -59.95 -5.33
N GLY A 275 -7.09 -60.80 -5.49
CA GLY A 275 -7.17 -61.94 -6.42
C GLY A 275 -8.33 -62.82 -6.02
N GLY A 276 -9.21 -63.07 -7.02
CA GLY A 276 -10.28 -64.05 -6.94
C GLY A 276 -9.75 -65.48 -7.04
#